data_12d8ea387f3ac5131ea94125e62bbe33
#
_entry.id   12d8ea387f3ac5131ea94125e62bbe33
#
_cell.length_a   1.000
_cell.length_b   1.000
_cell.length_c   1.000
_cell.angle_alpha   90.00
_cell.angle_beta   90.00
_cell.angle_gamma   90.00
#
_symmetry.space_group_name_H-M   'P 1'
#
loop_
_entity.id
_entity.type
_entity.pdbx_description
1 polymer ?
#
loop_
_entity_poly.entity_id
_entity_poly.type
_entity_poly.pdbx_seq_one_letter_code
_entity_poly.pdbx_strand_id
1 'polypeptide(L)'
;MNHVYLFVIVNNVIHIVMKSGKCLLMLLMILFSPMAFAQQSGVNVTGSVVEQGSDTPIEQATVRLLNVKDSAMVRGVVSARNGSFTLKNVKKGSYLLHITFIGYDPLYQPLQITGKKNPVNVGKLELSDGAIELGEAVVIGKAPEVTVRNDTVEYNADSYKVTEGSVLEDLLKKMPGVEVDSEGKITVNGKEVKKVMVDGKEFFSDDPKVASKNLPAKMIDKLQVLDKKSDMAQMTGFDDGEEETVINLTVKPGMKQGWFGNAYGGYGSKDRYEGNAMVNRFVNNDQITFMGGANNTNNMGFSDLASTMFSGMGGGGGRRGGFGAGSGITSSGNAGLNFSKEFKPDKLTLGGNTRYSHSDNDARSKSDRQNILPGDSSSYDNSEAMSRTKSDNFGVDFRLEWKPDTMTQLIFRPSFSFSHSMNDNFSDATTLDNERDTVNTNKSSNYSESNGYNLNASIDFSRKLNNKGRVFSATLSGGNSDSYSDGMNRSDIVYFNQTDALKNSIIDQRSRYDNKGFNYRAYVSWVEPIGHNNFIQATYSISQRKQEALKNVYNQDADGIYNVLDSAYSQSYRNNFISQRASLSFKSQRAKFNYTIGLNLDPSYSSSENSLATRPYPR
;
A
#
# COMPACT_ATOMS: atom_id res chain seq x y z
N MET A 1 -7.32 -19.19 -43.26
CA MET A 1 -7.05 -17.78 -43.56
C MET A 1 -6.65 -16.95 -42.33
N ASN A 2 -6.69 -17.50 -41.11
CA ASN A 2 -6.43 -16.76 -39.87
C ASN A 2 -4.97 -16.74 -39.36
N HIS A 3 -4.07 -17.48 -39.98
CA HIS A 3 -2.65 -17.52 -39.59
C HIS A 3 -1.78 -16.44 -40.21
N VAL A 4 -2.16 -15.87 -41.35
CA VAL A 4 -1.38 -14.85 -42.07
C VAL A 4 -1.58 -13.45 -41.44
N TYR A 5 -2.76 -13.15 -40.91
CA TYR A 5 -3.02 -11.85 -40.24
C TYR A 5 -2.30 -11.69 -38.92
N LEU A 6 -2.13 -12.79 -38.17
CA LEU A 6 -1.42 -12.74 -36.88
C LEU A 6 0.09 -12.50 -37.10
N PHE A 7 0.67 -13.03 -38.16
CA PHE A 7 2.09 -12.86 -38.47
C PHE A 7 2.45 -11.45 -38.96
N VAL A 8 1.52 -10.78 -39.65
CA VAL A 8 1.71 -9.39 -40.11
C VAL A 8 1.57 -8.40 -38.96
N ILE A 9 0.64 -8.64 -38.00
CA ILE A 9 0.46 -7.79 -36.83
C ILE A 9 1.64 -7.95 -35.87
N VAL A 10 2.12 -9.16 -35.65
CA VAL A 10 3.29 -9.42 -34.78
C VAL A 10 4.55 -8.80 -35.38
N ASN A 11 4.78 -8.89 -36.68
CA ASN A 11 5.94 -8.28 -37.35
C ASN A 11 5.88 -6.73 -37.32
N ASN A 12 4.71 -6.14 -37.50
CA ASN A 12 4.57 -4.68 -37.41
C ASN A 12 4.73 -4.16 -35.97
N VAL A 13 4.23 -4.89 -34.97
CA VAL A 13 4.44 -4.53 -33.55
C VAL A 13 5.91 -4.71 -33.17
N ILE A 14 6.57 -5.78 -33.63
CA ILE A 14 8.01 -5.99 -33.40
C ILE A 14 8.84 -4.90 -34.08
N HIS A 15 8.45 -4.45 -35.28
CA HIS A 15 9.19 -3.37 -35.98
C HIS A 15 9.01 -2.01 -35.33
N ILE A 16 7.82 -1.70 -34.77
CA ILE A 16 7.55 -0.47 -34.01
C ILE A 16 8.26 -0.51 -32.66
N VAL A 17 8.23 -1.64 -31.97
CA VAL A 17 8.92 -1.84 -30.68
C VAL A 17 10.44 -1.83 -30.87
N MET A 18 10.96 -2.41 -31.94
CA MET A 18 12.39 -2.38 -32.22
C MET A 18 12.90 -1.01 -32.69
N LYS A 19 12.08 -0.20 -33.37
CA LYS A 19 12.43 1.19 -33.70
C LYS A 19 12.42 2.09 -32.47
N SER A 20 11.43 1.93 -31.61
CA SER A 20 11.33 2.63 -30.32
C SER A 20 12.39 2.17 -29.32
N GLY A 21 12.70 0.84 -29.31
CA GLY A 21 13.73 0.26 -28.45
C GLY A 21 15.14 0.74 -28.78
N LYS A 22 15.44 0.97 -30.05
CA LYS A 22 16.74 1.55 -30.44
C LYS A 22 16.91 3.00 -30.01
N CYS A 23 15.83 3.81 -30.04
CA CYS A 23 15.85 5.17 -29.51
C CYS A 23 15.95 5.17 -27.98
N LEU A 24 15.25 4.25 -27.30
CA LEU A 24 15.32 4.10 -25.84
C LEU A 24 16.70 3.60 -25.40
N LEU A 25 17.29 2.64 -26.13
CA LEU A 25 18.64 2.14 -25.87
C LEU A 25 19.70 3.21 -26.13
N MET A 26 19.52 4.04 -27.16
CA MET A 26 20.41 5.17 -27.44
C MET A 26 20.29 6.26 -26.39
N LEU A 27 19.07 6.54 -25.90
CA LEU A 27 18.82 7.45 -24.78
C LEU A 27 19.41 6.90 -23.47
N LEU A 28 19.29 5.59 -23.23
CA LEU A 28 19.90 4.92 -22.07
C LEU A 28 21.45 4.92 -22.17
N MET A 29 22.03 4.73 -23.35
CA MET A 29 23.49 4.79 -23.54
C MET A 29 24.07 6.20 -23.36
N ILE A 30 23.31 7.25 -23.70
CA ILE A 30 23.72 8.64 -23.44
C ILE A 30 23.68 8.97 -21.95
N LEU A 31 22.77 8.33 -21.20
CA LEU A 31 22.65 8.48 -19.75
C LEU A 31 23.73 7.73 -18.96
N PHE A 32 24.36 6.71 -19.56
CA PHE A 32 25.42 5.90 -18.94
C PHE A 32 26.83 6.32 -19.33
N SER A 33 27.03 7.44 -20.02
CA SER A 33 28.37 7.99 -20.21
C SER A 33 29.00 8.25 -18.85
N PRO A 34 30.13 7.63 -18.49
CA PRO A 34 30.79 7.90 -17.22
C PRO A 34 31.30 9.33 -17.27
N MET A 35 30.57 10.27 -16.67
CA MET A 35 31.14 11.56 -16.30
C MET A 35 32.22 11.26 -15.26
N ALA A 36 33.48 11.41 -15.65
CA ALA A 36 34.60 11.40 -14.74
C ALA A 36 34.43 12.56 -13.75
N PHE A 37 33.84 12.25 -12.60
CA PHE A 37 33.79 13.19 -11.49
C PHE A 37 35.20 13.29 -10.93
N ALA A 38 35.78 14.47 -10.95
CA ALA A 38 36.94 14.81 -10.14
C ALA A 38 36.54 14.58 -8.66
N GLN A 39 36.92 13.46 -8.09
CA GLN A 39 36.80 13.18 -6.68
C GLN A 39 37.62 14.24 -5.94
N GLN A 40 36.96 15.19 -5.29
CA GLN A 40 37.61 16.01 -4.28
C GLN A 40 38.00 15.06 -3.15
N SER A 41 39.28 14.65 -3.14
CA SER A 41 39.84 13.72 -2.16
C SER A 41 39.75 14.34 -0.77
N GLY A 42 38.83 13.85 0.03
CA GLY A 42 38.78 14.14 1.45
C GLY A 42 39.93 13.44 2.18
N VAL A 43 40.29 13.94 3.33
CA VAL A 43 41.32 13.40 4.19
C VAL A 43 40.75 12.37 5.16
N ASN A 44 41.44 11.29 5.42
CA ASN A 44 41.05 10.33 6.45
C ASN A 44 41.60 10.78 7.82
N VAL A 45 40.77 10.71 8.86
CA VAL A 45 41.14 10.96 10.25
C VAL A 45 41.17 9.63 10.98
N THR A 46 42.29 9.30 11.57
CA THR A 46 42.52 8.05 12.29
C THR A 46 42.94 8.32 13.72
N GLY A 47 42.60 7.44 14.63
CA GLY A 47 42.99 7.47 16.03
C GLY A 47 42.60 6.21 16.78
N SER A 48 42.82 6.17 18.06
CA SER A 48 42.36 5.09 18.94
C SER A 48 41.78 5.66 20.24
N VAL A 49 40.72 5.00 20.72
CA VAL A 49 40.04 5.32 21.97
C VAL A 49 40.47 4.30 23.02
N VAL A 50 40.95 4.79 24.14
CA VAL A 50 41.42 3.95 25.26
C VAL A 50 40.92 4.52 26.59
N GLU A 51 40.91 3.68 27.60
CA GLU A 51 40.62 4.06 28.97
C GLU A 51 41.79 4.83 29.59
N GLN A 52 41.50 5.90 30.29
CA GLN A 52 42.50 6.71 30.95
C GLN A 52 43.21 5.92 32.07
N GLY A 53 44.53 5.86 32.01
CA GLY A 53 45.37 5.22 33.04
C GLY A 53 45.60 3.72 32.87
N SER A 54 44.79 2.99 32.08
CA SER A 54 44.96 1.54 31.83
C SER A 54 45.41 1.22 30.40
N ASP A 55 45.31 2.18 29.48
CA ASP A 55 45.56 1.98 28.04
C ASP A 55 44.69 0.87 27.41
N THR A 56 43.63 0.40 28.09
CA THR A 56 42.72 -0.62 27.60
C THR A 56 41.92 -0.08 26.43
N PRO A 57 41.87 -0.76 25.26
CA PRO A 57 41.11 -0.29 24.13
C PRO A 57 39.61 -0.32 24.41
N ILE A 58 38.91 0.77 24.08
CA ILE A 58 37.45 0.83 24.20
C ILE A 58 36.83 0.50 22.84
N GLU A 59 36.17 -0.66 22.75
CA GLU A 59 35.43 -1.13 21.60
C GLU A 59 34.06 -0.46 21.56
N GLN A 60 33.56 -0.12 20.34
CA GLN A 60 32.23 0.47 20.10
C GLN A 60 32.04 1.87 20.73
N ALA A 61 33.09 2.59 21.10
CA ALA A 61 32.95 4.00 21.44
C ALA A 61 32.46 4.80 20.23
N THR A 62 31.47 5.64 20.43
CA THR A 62 30.91 6.48 19.36
C THR A 62 31.80 7.70 19.14
N VAL A 63 32.41 7.78 17.96
CA VAL A 63 33.28 8.89 17.53
C VAL A 63 32.55 9.74 16.52
N ARG A 64 32.24 10.99 16.84
CA ARG A 64 31.54 11.95 15.99
C ARG A 64 32.43 13.12 15.66
N LEU A 65 32.41 13.56 14.42
CA LEU A 65 33.04 14.80 13.98
C LEU A 65 31.95 15.85 13.83
N LEU A 66 32.00 16.90 14.63
CA LEU A 66 31.03 17.97 14.67
C LEU A 66 31.60 19.24 14.03
N ASN A 67 30.74 20.02 13.40
CA ASN A 67 31.11 21.35 12.94
C ASN A 67 31.18 22.32 14.13
N VAL A 68 32.21 23.12 14.21
CA VAL A 68 32.46 24.06 15.34
C VAL A 68 31.35 25.13 15.42
N LYS A 69 30.71 25.51 14.31
CA LYS A 69 29.76 26.64 14.27
C LYS A 69 28.35 26.30 14.79
N ASP A 70 27.90 25.09 14.55
CA ASP A 70 26.50 24.68 14.78
C ASP A 70 26.36 23.32 15.46
N SER A 71 27.52 22.69 15.85
CA SER A 71 27.59 21.34 16.42
C SER A 71 26.89 20.26 15.58
N ALA A 72 26.61 20.54 14.29
CA ALA A 72 26.03 19.55 13.39
C ALA A 72 27.03 18.42 13.11
N MET A 73 26.53 17.18 13.11
CA MET A 73 27.36 16.01 12.83
C MET A 73 27.78 15.96 11.36
N VAL A 74 29.08 15.99 11.10
CA VAL A 74 29.65 15.90 9.75
C VAL A 74 29.96 14.46 9.38
N ARG A 75 30.50 13.67 10.32
CA ARG A 75 30.80 12.23 10.17
C ARG A 75 30.73 11.55 11.53
N GLY A 76 30.44 10.24 11.49
CA GLY A 76 30.48 9.40 12.69
C GLY A 76 30.94 7.98 12.36
N VAL A 77 31.58 7.34 13.32
CA VAL A 77 32.04 5.95 13.27
C VAL A 77 32.09 5.41 14.71
N VAL A 78 32.12 4.10 14.85
CA VAL A 78 32.40 3.44 16.12
C VAL A 78 33.82 2.89 16.12
N SER A 79 34.47 2.85 17.31
CA SER A 79 35.81 2.25 17.46
C SER A 79 35.76 0.73 17.28
N ALA A 80 36.77 0.17 16.67
CA ALA A 80 36.97 -1.26 16.50
C ALA A 80 37.41 -1.94 17.81
N ARG A 81 37.50 -3.27 17.83
CA ARG A 81 37.88 -4.08 18.98
C ARG A 81 39.22 -3.69 19.62
N ASN A 82 40.13 -3.16 18.83
CA ASN A 82 41.44 -2.63 19.30
C ASN A 82 41.39 -1.12 19.62
N GLY A 83 40.21 -0.54 19.76
CA GLY A 83 40.00 0.87 20.03
C GLY A 83 40.19 1.80 18.81
N SER A 84 40.69 1.31 17.67
CA SER A 84 40.98 2.15 16.51
C SER A 84 39.75 2.62 15.79
N PHE A 85 39.79 3.82 15.18
CA PHE A 85 38.75 4.34 14.34
C PHE A 85 39.29 5.06 13.10
N THR A 86 38.45 5.17 12.05
CA THR A 86 38.78 5.89 10.82
C THR A 86 37.56 6.63 10.28
N LEU A 87 37.61 7.96 10.33
CA LEU A 87 36.64 8.83 9.66
C LEU A 87 37.13 9.11 8.24
N LYS A 88 36.41 8.60 7.22
CA LYS A 88 36.83 8.71 5.82
C LYS A 88 36.28 9.97 5.17
N ASN A 89 37.03 10.51 4.19
CA ASN A 89 36.59 11.60 3.32
C ASN A 89 36.15 12.87 4.05
N VAL A 90 36.92 13.31 5.04
CA VAL A 90 36.69 14.57 5.75
C VAL A 90 37.26 15.73 4.94
N LYS A 91 36.47 16.78 4.74
CA LYS A 91 36.90 17.99 4.02
C LYS A 91 37.82 18.83 4.89
N LYS A 92 38.59 19.76 4.29
CA LYS A 92 39.39 20.77 5.02
C LYS A 92 38.47 21.67 5.86
N GLY A 93 38.85 21.93 7.08
CA GLY A 93 38.02 22.74 8.00
C GLY A 93 38.41 22.53 9.45
N SER A 94 37.78 23.32 10.33
CA SER A 94 37.87 23.19 11.78
C SER A 94 36.69 22.41 12.30
N TYR A 95 36.94 21.42 13.12
CA TYR A 95 35.95 20.48 13.64
C TYR A 95 36.15 20.27 15.13
N LEU A 96 35.13 19.71 15.77
CA LEU A 96 35.15 19.21 17.12
C LEU A 96 34.96 17.70 17.09
N LEU A 97 35.95 16.93 17.52
CA LEU A 97 35.83 15.49 17.68
C LEU A 97 35.15 15.22 19.02
N HIS A 98 34.02 14.54 18.99
CA HIS A 98 33.20 14.20 20.14
C HIS A 98 33.14 12.68 20.29
N ILE A 99 33.63 12.17 21.42
CA ILE A 99 33.69 10.73 21.69
C ILE A 99 32.86 10.42 22.93
N THR A 100 32.00 9.42 22.82
CA THR A 100 31.17 8.97 23.93
C THR A 100 31.19 7.45 24.03
N PHE A 101 31.20 6.96 25.26
CA PHE A 101 30.98 5.56 25.59
C PHE A 101 30.23 5.45 26.92
N ILE A 102 29.43 4.40 27.10
CA ILE A 102 28.62 4.20 28.31
C ILE A 102 29.57 3.97 29.49
N GLY A 103 29.39 4.75 30.57
CA GLY A 103 30.22 4.67 31.77
C GLY A 103 31.46 5.57 31.75
N TYR A 104 31.64 6.38 30.68
CA TYR A 104 32.78 7.29 30.56
C TYR A 104 32.32 8.73 30.29
N ASP A 105 33.09 9.70 30.74
CA ASP A 105 32.86 11.11 30.45
C ASP A 105 33.04 11.40 28.96
N PRO A 106 32.18 12.24 28.36
CA PRO A 106 32.32 12.63 26.96
C PRO A 106 33.58 13.43 26.70
N LEU A 107 34.41 13.00 25.74
CA LEU A 107 35.62 13.71 25.33
C LEU A 107 35.34 14.64 24.15
N TYR A 108 35.74 15.90 24.27
CA TYR A 108 35.67 16.90 23.20
C TYR A 108 37.07 17.37 22.83
N GLN A 109 37.48 17.13 21.58
CA GLN A 109 38.81 17.55 21.11
C GLN A 109 38.72 18.40 19.85
N PRO A 110 39.22 19.64 19.84
CA PRO A 110 39.31 20.45 18.62
C PRO A 110 40.25 19.80 17.60
N LEU A 111 39.80 19.79 16.32
CA LEU A 111 40.55 19.18 15.22
C LEU A 111 40.57 20.11 14.01
N GLN A 112 41.77 20.47 13.53
CA GLN A 112 41.92 21.26 12.32
C GLN A 112 42.52 20.44 11.18
N ILE A 113 41.78 20.32 10.10
CA ILE A 113 42.16 19.57 8.90
C ILE A 113 42.63 20.54 7.83
N THR A 114 43.92 20.61 7.62
CA THR A 114 44.56 21.49 6.62
C THR A 114 44.71 20.84 5.25
N GLY A 115 44.59 19.50 5.18
CA GLY A 115 44.75 18.73 3.95
C GLY A 115 46.22 18.50 3.53
N LYS A 116 47.18 18.88 4.35
CA LYS A 116 48.65 18.66 4.10
C LYS A 116 49.10 17.25 4.44
N LYS A 117 48.35 16.53 5.29
CA LYS A 117 48.59 15.14 5.69
C LYS A 117 47.37 14.30 5.43
N ASN A 118 47.56 13.08 4.95
CA ASN A 118 46.49 12.07 4.77
C ASN A 118 47.09 10.68 5.01
N PRO A 119 46.71 9.93 6.08
CA PRO A 119 45.71 10.31 7.09
C PRO A 119 46.19 11.33 8.11
N VAL A 120 45.24 12.06 8.71
CA VAL A 120 45.47 12.84 9.92
C VAL A 120 45.28 11.91 11.11
N ASN A 121 46.36 11.63 11.83
CA ASN A 121 46.29 10.80 13.02
C ASN A 121 46.14 11.72 14.25
N VAL A 122 45.05 11.53 15.01
CA VAL A 122 44.76 12.27 16.25
C VAL A 122 45.33 11.60 17.50
N GLY A 123 46.03 10.46 17.33
CA GLY A 123 46.70 9.76 18.42
C GLY A 123 45.72 8.91 19.28
N LYS A 124 46.16 8.66 20.50
CA LYS A 124 45.37 8.03 21.55
C LYS A 124 44.47 9.09 22.19
N LEU A 125 43.17 8.73 22.33
CA LEU A 125 42.15 9.57 22.95
C LEU A 125 41.65 8.82 24.19
N GLU A 126 41.95 9.38 25.34
CA GLU A 126 41.68 8.77 26.63
C GLU A 126 40.31 9.22 27.15
N LEU A 127 39.45 8.27 27.46
CA LEU A 127 38.19 8.52 28.16
C LEU A 127 38.40 8.26 29.65
N SER A 128 38.04 9.24 30.46
CA SER A 128 38.00 9.09 31.91
C SER A 128 36.78 8.31 32.35
N ASP A 129 36.94 7.42 33.32
CA ASP A 129 35.84 6.75 33.98
C ASP A 129 34.93 7.79 34.64
N GLY A 130 33.73 7.90 34.12
CA GLY A 130 32.67 8.75 34.69
C GLY A 130 32.06 8.04 35.89
N ALA A 131 32.76 8.00 36.98
CA ALA A 131 32.19 7.58 38.25
C ALA A 131 31.06 8.55 38.62
N ILE A 132 29.85 8.24 38.17
CA ILE A 132 28.66 8.90 38.67
C ILE A 132 28.45 8.36 40.09
N GLU A 133 28.90 9.11 41.10
CA GLU A 133 28.33 8.99 42.44
C GLU A 133 26.84 9.27 42.29
N LEU A 134 26.04 8.22 42.28
CA LEU A 134 24.59 8.26 42.31
C LEU A 134 24.15 8.78 43.69
N GLY A 135 24.24 10.10 43.89
CA GLY A 135 23.40 10.76 44.85
C GLY A 135 21.95 10.53 44.42
N GLU A 136 21.18 9.88 45.26
CA GLU A 136 19.76 9.58 45.07
C GLU A 136 18.94 10.85 44.82
N ALA A 137 18.88 11.31 43.59
CA ALA A 137 17.81 12.17 43.11
C ALA A 137 17.11 11.40 42.01
N VAL A 138 16.11 10.63 42.37
CA VAL A 138 15.16 10.06 41.41
C VAL A 138 14.34 11.22 40.82
N VAL A 139 14.92 11.93 39.87
CA VAL A 139 14.17 12.75 38.94
C VAL A 139 13.51 11.78 37.97
N ILE A 140 12.32 11.31 38.32
CA ILE A 140 11.41 10.67 37.35
C ILE A 140 11.00 11.79 36.38
N GLY A 141 11.83 12.08 35.43
CA GLY A 141 11.46 12.86 34.26
C GLY A 141 10.48 11.99 33.47
N LYS A 142 9.17 12.18 33.70
CA LYS A 142 8.17 11.61 32.79
C LYS A 142 8.46 12.21 31.42
N ALA A 143 8.87 11.38 30.48
CA ALA A 143 8.92 11.79 29.08
C ALA A 143 7.54 12.34 28.70
N PRO A 144 7.45 13.44 27.96
CA PRO A 144 6.17 14.01 27.58
C PRO A 144 5.35 12.97 26.82
N GLU A 145 4.07 12.89 27.12
CA GLU A 145 3.15 11.93 26.48
C GLU A 145 3.07 12.15 24.96
N VAL A 146 3.07 13.43 24.56
CA VAL A 146 3.00 13.87 23.16
C VAL A 146 4.07 14.93 22.92
N THR A 147 4.80 14.79 21.85
CA THR A 147 5.78 15.78 21.37
C THR A 147 5.50 16.11 19.90
N VAL A 148 5.36 17.40 19.61
CA VAL A 148 5.20 17.87 18.22
C VAL A 148 6.55 18.41 17.75
N ARG A 149 7.09 17.83 16.68
CA ARG A 149 8.34 18.26 16.05
C ARG A 149 8.11 18.46 14.56
N ASN A 150 8.15 19.71 14.10
CA ASN A 150 7.84 20.07 12.73
C ASN A 150 6.46 19.52 12.31
N ASP A 151 6.42 18.65 11.30
CA ASP A 151 5.20 18.04 10.76
C ASP A 151 4.90 16.65 11.37
N THR A 152 5.59 16.26 12.45
CA THR A 152 5.44 14.94 13.08
C THR A 152 4.89 15.09 14.48
N VAL A 153 3.80 14.37 14.77
CA VAL A 153 3.27 14.19 16.13
C VAL A 153 3.80 12.85 16.66
N GLU A 154 4.61 12.89 17.70
CA GLU A 154 5.21 11.73 18.34
C GLU A 154 4.55 11.45 19.68
N TYR A 155 4.00 10.25 19.86
CA TYR A 155 3.43 9.76 21.10
C TYR A 155 4.39 8.78 21.76
N ASN A 156 4.61 8.90 23.05
CA ASN A 156 5.37 7.93 23.83
C ASN A 156 4.45 6.79 24.27
N ALA A 157 4.66 5.58 23.75
CA ALA A 157 3.79 4.44 24.00
C ALA A 157 3.71 4.05 25.48
N ASP A 158 4.79 4.19 26.24
CA ASP A 158 4.84 3.86 27.68
C ASP A 158 4.01 4.80 28.56
N SER A 159 3.62 5.97 28.04
CA SER A 159 2.74 6.90 28.75
C SER A 159 1.28 6.42 28.80
N TYR A 160 0.89 5.50 27.92
CA TYR A 160 -0.47 4.99 27.80
C TYR A 160 -0.54 3.55 28.29
N LYS A 161 -1.17 3.36 29.46
CA LYS A 161 -1.28 2.03 30.06
C LYS A 161 -2.30 1.18 29.32
N VAL A 162 -1.86 0.04 28.82
CA VAL A 162 -2.70 -1.01 28.24
C VAL A 162 -2.54 -2.31 29.05
N THR A 163 -3.52 -3.20 28.94
CA THR A 163 -3.46 -4.51 29.61
C THR A 163 -2.40 -5.39 28.97
N GLU A 164 -1.89 -6.37 29.71
CA GLU A 164 -0.97 -7.35 29.16
C GLU A 164 -1.65 -8.14 28.03
N GLY A 165 -0.95 -8.31 26.91
CA GLY A 165 -1.53 -8.94 25.72
C GLY A 165 -2.28 -8.00 24.77
N SER A 166 -2.42 -6.71 25.11
CA SER A 166 -3.04 -5.72 24.21
C SER A 166 -2.30 -5.55 22.89
N VAL A 167 -3.06 -5.27 21.86
CA VAL A 167 -2.57 -4.94 20.52
C VAL A 167 -2.43 -3.43 20.32
N LEU A 168 -1.83 -3.02 19.21
CA LEU A 168 -1.65 -1.62 18.84
C LEU A 168 -2.99 -0.86 18.83
N GLU A 169 -4.09 -1.46 18.43
CA GLU A 169 -5.41 -0.84 18.41
C GLU A 169 -5.83 -0.35 19.79
N ASP A 170 -5.59 -1.18 20.84
CA ASP A 170 -5.92 -0.80 22.24
C ASP A 170 -5.07 0.38 22.72
N LEU A 171 -3.84 0.47 22.22
CA LEU A 171 -2.95 1.60 22.50
C LEU A 171 -3.42 2.86 21.77
N LEU A 172 -3.76 2.75 20.50
CA LEU A 172 -4.26 3.85 19.66
C LEU A 172 -5.52 4.48 20.25
N LYS A 173 -6.49 3.68 20.72
CA LYS A 173 -7.73 4.15 21.35
C LYS A 173 -7.51 4.99 22.63
N LYS A 174 -6.31 4.95 23.21
CA LYS A 174 -5.96 5.73 24.41
C LYS A 174 -5.19 7.02 24.10
N MET A 175 -4.75 7.20 22.84
CA MET A 175 -3.96 8.36 22.44
C MET A 175 -4.88 9.55 22.10
N PRO A 176 -4.58 10.75 22.58
CA PRO A 176 -5.37 11.93 22.26
C PRO A 176 -5.33 12.26 20.77
N GLY A 177 -6.51 12.58 20.20
CA GLY A 177 -6.65 12.92 18.79
C GLY A 177 -6.60 11.71 17.83
N VAL A 178 -6.52 10.49 18.35
CA VAL A 178 -6.59 9.25 17.57
C VAL A 178 -7.96 8.61 17.76
N GLU A 179 -8.62 8.31 16.67
CA GLU A 179 -9.91 7.63 16.65
C GLU A 179 -9.77 6.33 15.86
N VAL A 180 -10.33 5.26 16.40
CA VAL A 180 -10.44 3.96 15.71
C VAL A 180 -11.90 3.57 15.73
N ASP A 181 -12.52 3.52 14.55
CA ASP A 181 -13.93 3.17 14.42
C ASP A 181 -14.18 1.66 14.63
N SER A 182 -15.44 1.26 14.59
CA SER A 182 -15.84 -0.15 14.74
C SER A 182 -15.32 -1.06 13.60
N GLU A 183 -15.02 -0.47 12.45
CA GLU A 183 -14.45 -1.18 11.30
C GLU A 183 -12.91 -1.24 11.35
N GLY A 184 -12.28 -0.59 12.37
CA GLY A 184 -10.83 -0.55 12.55
C GLY A 184 -10.12 0.50 11.68
N LYS A 185 -10.85 1.43 11.08
CA LYS A 185 -10.28 2.56 10.36
C LYS A 185 -9.69 3.56 11.38
N ILE A 186 -8.46 3.97 11.14
CA ILE A 186 -7.71 4.86 12.02
C ILE A 186 -7.75 6.27 11.45
N THR A 187 -8.13 7.23 12.29
CA THR A 187 -8.06 8.66 11.98
C THR A 187 -7.23 9.37 13.05
N VAL A 188 -6.37 10.27 12.65
CA VAL A 188 -5.57 11.09 13.56
C VAL A 188 -5.79 12.56 13.23
N ASN A 189 -6.28 13.34 14.19
CA ASN A 189 -6.62 14.76 14.03
C ASN A 189 -7.52 15.01 12.80
N GLY A 190 -8.50 14.10 12.54
CA GLY A 190 -9.42 14.18 11.41
C GLY A 190 -8.86 13.71 10.07
N LYS A 191 -7.59 13.32 9.99
CA LYS A 191 -6.97 12.75 8.79
C LYS A 191 -6.96 11.23 8.86
N GLU A 192 -7.37 10.57 7.77
CA GLU A 192 -7.34 9.12 7.66
C GLU A 192 -5.91 8.61 7.48
N VAL A 193 -5.50 7.67 8.33
CA VAL A 193 -4.22 6.97 8.20
C VAL A 193 -4.28 5.97 7.05
N LYS A 194 -3.38 6.09 6.11
CA LYS A 194 -3.32 5.23 4.93
C LYS A 194 -2.40 4.02 5.08
N LYS A 195 -1.33 4.18 5.87
CA LYS A 195 -0.30 3.14 6.04
C LYS A 195 0.23 3.12 7.46
N VAL A 196 0.64 1.92 7.90
CA VAL A 196 1.44 1.76 9.11
C VAL A 196 2.82 1.25 8.72
N MET A 197 3.83 1.89 9.27
CA MET A 197 5.23 1.55 9.09
C MET A 197 5.80 1.06 10.42
N VAL A 198 6.77 0.15 10.36
CA VAL A 198 7.54 -0.31 11.51
C VAL A 198 9.02 -0.01 11.25
N ASP A 199 9.62 0.82 12.08
CA ASP A 199 10.99 1.34 11.90
C ASP A 199 11.23 1.89 10.47
N GLY A 200 10.26 2.64 9.94
CA GLY A 200 10.33 3.27 8.61
C GLY A 200 10.05 2.35 7.42
N LYS A 201 9.69 1.08 7.64
CA LYS A 201 9.34 0.10 6.61
C LYS A 201 7.84 -0.18 6.60
N GLU A 202 7.25 -0.28 5.43
CA GLU A 202 5.81 -0.57 5.28
C GLU A 202 5.50 -1.96 5.85
N PHE A 203 4.48 -2.02 6.72
CA PHE A 203 4.01 -3.26 7.32
C PHE A 203 2.69 -3.67 6.67
N PHE A 204 2.68 -4.76 5.91
CA PHE A 204 1.54 -5.23 5.10
C PHE A 204 0.93 -4.15 4.19
N SER A 205 1.77 -3.41 3.50
CA SER A 205 1.47 -2.37 2.50
C SER A 205 0.37 -1.36 2.87
N ASP A 206 -0.85 -1.50 2.43
CA ASP A 206 -1.81 -0.38 2.40
C ASP A 206 -2.96 -0.50 3.42
N ASP A 207 -2.91 -1.46 4.36
CA ASP A 207 -3.97 -1.59 5.36
C ASP A 207 -3.47 -1.39 6.79
N PRO A 208 -3.78 -0.24 7.41
CA PRO A 208 -3.44 0.04 8.79
C PRO A 208 -4.02 -0.94 9.81
N LYS A 209 -5.15 -1.60 9.49
CA LYS A 209 -5.82 -2.55 10.37
C LYS A 209 -4.97 -3.79 10.66
N VAL A 210 -4.17 -4.23 9.66
CA VAL A 210 -3.26 -5.38 9.86
C VAL A 210 -2.31 -5.11 11.00
N ALA A 211 -1.70 -3.94 10.99
CA ALA A 211 -0.79 -3.53 12.05
C ALA A 211 -1.53 -3.34 13.38
N SER A 212 -2.65 -2.59 13.36
CA SER A 212 -3.34 -2.21 14.59
C SER A 212 -3.92 -3.40 15.35
N LYS A 213 -4.46 -4.38 14.67
CA LYS A 213 -5.08 -5.56 15.30
C LYS A 213 -4.09 -6.67 15.66
N ASN A 214 -2.87 -6.63 15.14
CA ASN A 214 -1.95 -7.76 15.28
C ASN A 214 -0.62 -7.42 15.95
N LEU A 215 -0.14 -6.18 15.87
CA LEU A 215 1.11 -5.81 16.54
C LEU A 215 0.91 -5.67 18.05
N PRO A 216 1.71 -6.37 18.88
CA PRO A 216 1.64 -6.22 20.32
C PRO A 216 2.00 -4.79 20.76
N ALA A 217 1.15 -4.14 21.54
CA ALA A 217 1.41 -2.81 22.09
C ALA A 217 2.73 -2.74 22.87
N LYS A 218 3.09 -3.82 23.55
CA LYS A 218 4.30 -3.96 24.37
C LYS A 218 5.61 -3.71 23.60
N MET A 219 5.66 -4.00 22.30
CA MET A 219 6.88 -3.82 21.49
C MET A 219 7.12 -2.38 21.05
N ILE A 220 6.10 -1.53 21.15
CA ILE A 220 6.14 -0.18 20.62
C ILE A 220 6.81 0.75 21.62
N ASP A 221 7.82 1.49 21.18
CA ASP A 221 8.48 2.55 21.91
C ASP A 221 7.78 3.87 21.69
N LYS A 222 7.65 4.27 20.41
CA LYS A 222 7.01 5.51 20.00
C LYS A 222 6.12 5.29 18.79
N LEU A 223 5.09 6.11 18.71
CA LEU A 223 4.22 6.20 17.56
C LEU A 223 4.34 7.60 16.97
N GLN A 224 4.77 7.67 15.72
CA GLN A 224 4.97 8.91 14.98
C GLN A 224 3.90 9.03 13.90
N VAL A 225 3.13 10.11 13.94
CA VAL A 225 2.17 10.44 12.88
C VAL A 225 2.76 11.55 12.03
N LEU A 226 2.88 11.30 10.75
CA LEU A 226 3.47 12.24 9.80
C LEU A 226 2.75 12.16 8.45
N ASP A 227 2.73 13.28 7.75
CA ASP A 227 2.31 13.32 6.35
C ASP A 227 3.51 12.97 5.46
N LYS A 228 3.51 11.74 4.95
CA LYS A 228 4.58 11.22 4.08
C LYS A 228 4.32 11.67 2.65
N LYS A 229 5.26 12.42 2.10
CA LYS A 229 5.26 12.76 0.67
C LYS A 229 5.53 11.53 -0.18
N SER A 230 5.06 11.54 -1.41
CA SER A 230 5.38 10.50 -2.39
C SER A 230 6.89 10.27 -2.48
N ASP A 231 7.33 9.06 -2.87
CA ASP A 231 8.76 8.77 -3.05
C ASP A 231 9.39 9.73 -4.07
N MET A 232 8.61 10.16 -5.08
CA MET A 232 9.02 11.14 -6.08
C MET A 232 9.21 12.54 -5.48
N ALA A 233 8.25 13.02 -4.69
CA ALA A 233 8.34 14.32 -4.03
C ALA A 233 9.48 14.39 -3.01
N GLN A 234 9.74 13.29 -2.28
CA GLN A 234 10.88 13.20 -1.37
C GLN A 234 12.22 13.32 -2.10
N MET A 235 12.33 12.70 -3.27
CA MET A 235 13.58 12.69 -4.04
C MET A 235 13.81 14.00 -4.79
N THR A 236 12.77 14.55 -5.39
CA THR A 236 12.85 15.79 -6.18
C THR A 236 12.84 17.05 -5.32
N GLY A 237 12.26 16.97 -4.12
CA GLY A 237 11.96 18.13 -3.28
C GLY A 237 10.79 18.97 -3.77
N PHE A 238 10.10 18.54 -4.85
CA PHE A 238 8.87 19.13 -5.34
C PHE A 238 7.68 18.35 -4.84
N ASP A 239 6.71 19.08 -4.34
CA ASP A 239 5.44 18.55 -3.91
C ASP A 239 4.59 18.25 -5.13
N ASP A 240 4.17 17.00 -5.28
CA ASP A 240 3.28 16.53 -6.36
C ASP A 240 1.80 16.51 -5.92
N GLY A 241 1.53 16.93 -4.68
CA GLY A 241 0.20 16.93 -4.09
C GLY A 241 -0.25 15.55 -3.59
N GLU A 242 0.62 14.55 -3.67
CA GLU A 242 0.38 13.20 -3.16
C GLU A 242 1.05 13.05 -1.78
N GLU A 243 0.32 13.45 -0.74
CA GLU A 243 0.72 13.24 0.65
C GLU A 243 -0.19 12.20 1.30
N GLU A 244 0.39 11.26 2.02
CA GLU A 244 -0.32 10.24 2.77
C GLU A 244 -0.04 10.39 4.26
N THR A 245 -1.08 10.48 5.08
CA THR A 245 -0.92 10.40 6.53
C THR A 245 -0.58 8.98 6.92
N VAL A 246 0.59 8.79 7.54
CA VAL A 246 1.10 7.48 7.95
C VAL A 246 1.43 7.46 9.43
N ILE A 247 1.31 6.27 10.01
CA ILE A 247 1.81 6.00 11.37
C ILE A 247 3.12 5.23 11.22
N ASN A 248 4.21 5.75 11.77
CA ASN A 248 5.46 5.05 11.90
C ASN A 248 5.65 4.61 13.37
N LEU A 249 5.77 3.31 13.58
CA LEU A 249 6.01 2.70 14.88
C LEU A 249 7.50 2.47 15.05
N THR A 250 8.08 2.96 16.14
CA THR A 250 9.44 2.57 16.52
C THR A 250 9.38 1.42 17.52
N VAL A 251 10.22 0.41 17.31
CA VAL A 251 10.29 -0.78 18.15
C VAL A 251 11.26 -0.53 19.31
N LYS A 252 10.88 -0.94 20.52
CA LYS A 252 11.72 -0.81 21.72
C LYS A 252 13.10 -1.44 21.52
N PRO A 253 14.16 -0.79 22.04
CA PRO A 253 15.49 -1.39 22.07
C PRO A 253 15.43 -2.78 22.72
N GLY A 254 16.09 -3.76 22.12
CA GLY A 254 16.05 -5.17 22.56
C GLY A 254 14.92 -6.02 21.99
N MET A 255 13.88 -5.41 21.42
CA MET A 255 12.80 -6.14 20.71
C MET A 255 12.99 -6.16 19.18
N LYS A 256 14.08 -5.61 18.67
CA LYS A 256 14.45 -5.64 17.23
C LYS A 256 15.07 -6.97 16.79
N GLN A 257 15.27 -7.91 17.70
CA GLN A 257 15.81 -9.24 17.42
C GLN A 257 15.02 -10.28 18.20
N GLY A 258 14.41 -11.22 17.48
CA GLY A 258 13.69 -12.30 18.13
C GLY A 258 12.47 -12.76 17.37
N TRP A 259 11.77 -13.67 18.00
CA TRP A 259 10.47 -14.17 17.59
C TRP A 259 9.42 -13.65 18.56
N PHE A 260 8.32 -13.19 18.04
CA PHE A 260 7.14 -12.87 18.83
C PHE A 260 5.88 -13.16 18.02
N GLY A 261 4.80 -13.38 18.70
CA GLY A 261 3.54 -13.69 18.06
C GLY A 261 2.43 -13.86 19.06
N ASN A 262 1.27 -14.07 18.55
CA ASN A 262 0.09 -14.46 19.29
C ASN A 262 -0.62 -15.60 18.57
N ALA A 263 -1.31 -16.42 19.33
CA ALA A 263 -2.22 -17.41 18.80
C ALA A 263 -3.37 -17.56 19.77
N TYR A 264 -4.56 -17.70 19.24
CA TYR A 264 -5.72 -18.08 20.02
C TYR A 264 -6.59 -19.06 19.25
N GLY A 265 -7.38 -19.83 19.97
CA GLY A 265 -8.34 -20.75 19.41
C GLY A 265 -9.51 -20.94 20.35
N GLY A 266 -10.69 -21.10 19.79
CA GLY A 266 -11.91 -21.32 20.54
C GLY A 266 -12.86 -22.23 19.79
N TYR A 267 -13.62 -23.01 20.54
CA TYR A 267 -14.71 -23.82 20.03
C TYR A 267 -15.97 -23.57 20.86
N GLY A 268 -17.09 -23.35 20.19
CA GLY A 268 -18.35 -22.99 20.81
C GLY A 268 -19.49 -23.94 20.49
N SER A 269 -20.67 -23.65 21.03
CA SER A 269 -21.88 -24.38 20.71
C SER A 269 -22.27 -24.24 19.24
N LYS A 270 -23.01 -25.20 18.68
CA LYS A 270 -23.46 -25.23 17.28
C LYS A 270 -22.28 -25.22 16.27
N ASP A 271 -21.23 -25.96 16.58
CA ASP A 271 -20.03 -26.13 15.75
C ASP A 271 -19.34 -24.80 15.38
N ARG A 272 -19.43 -23.81 16.28
CA ARG A 272 -18.70 -22.55 16.12
C ARG A 272 -17.25 -22.74 16.50
N TYR A 273 -16.38 -22.24 15.64
CA TYR A 273 -14.94 -22.26 15.88
C TYR A 273 -14.31 -20.92 15.47
N GLU A 274 -13.23 -20.61 16.11
CA GLU A 274 -12.38 -19.49 15.78
C GLU A 274 -10.93 -19.82 16.14
N GLY A 275 -10.01 -19.54 15.24
CA GLY A 275 -8.59 -19.70 15.48
C GLY A 275 -7.80 -18.71 14.65
N ASN A 276 -6.78 -18.13 15.28
CA ASN A 276 -5.87 -17.20 14.63
C ASN A 276 -4.46 -17.40 15.19
N ALA A 277 -3.47 -17.28 14.34
CA ALA A 277 -2.07 -17.27 14.72
C ALA A 277 -1.29 -16.26 13.88
N MET A 278 -0.40 -15.53 14.53
CA MET A 278 0.55 -14.65 13.90
C MET A 278 1.92 -14.86 14.52
N VAL A 279 2.93 -15.01 13.68
CA VAL A 279 4.32 -15.19 14.08
C VAL A 279 5.19 -14.19 13.33
N ASN A 280 5.97 -13.43 14.07
CA ASN A 280 6.92 -12.46 13.55
C ASN A 280 8.33 -12.87 13.92
N ARG A 281 9.25 -12.69 13.00
CA ARG A 281 10.69 -12.77 13.23
C ARG A 281 11.32 -11.46 12.80
N PHE A 282 11.95 -10.78 13.73
CA PHE A 282 12.75 -9.59 13.47
C PHE A 282 14.23 -9.91 13.70
N VAL A 283 15.07 -9.44 12.78
CA VAL A 283 16.54 -9.52 12.89
C VAL A 283 17.08 -8.21 12.34
N ASN A 284 17.37 -7.26 13.22
CA ASN A 284 17.75 -5.89 12.86
C ASN A 284 16.71 -5.24 11.93
N ASN A 285 17.09 -5.04 10.66
CA ASN A 285 16.24 -4.43 9.64
C ASN A 285 15.46 -5.46 8.82
N ASP A 286 15.68 -6.75 9.03
CA ASP A 286 14.95 -7.82 8.35
C ASP A 286 13.69 -8.19 9.15
N GLN A 287 12.58 -8.32 8.48
CA GLN A 287 11.28 -8.66 9.06
C GLN A 287 10.63 -9.77 8.24
N ILE A 288 10.11 -10.78 8.91
CA ILE A 288 9.25 -11.80 8.32
C ILE A 288 8.06 -12.00 9.25
N THR A 289 6.87 -11.90 8.70
CA THR A 289 5.62 -12.14 9.41
C THR A 289 4.82 -13.19 8.68
N PHE A 290 4.42 -14.21 9.39
CA PHE A 290 3.43 -15.20 8.94
C PHE A 290 2.17 -15.05 9.76
N MET A 291 1.00 -15.11 9.12
CA MET A 291 -0.29 -15.04 9.78
C MET A 291 -1.29 -15.98 9.12
N GLY A 292 -2.23 -16.48 9.90
CA GLY A 292 -3.32 -17.29 9.38
C GLY A 292 -4.41 -17.45 10.41
N GLY A 293 -5.63 -17.60 9.91
CA GLY A 293 -6.78 -17.80 10.77
C GLY A 293 -7.97 -18.40 10.03
N ALA A 294 -8.88 -18.95 10.79
CA ALA A 294 -10.15 -19.44 10.28
C ALA A 294 -11.23 -19.30 11.36
N ASN A 295 -12.45 -18.98 10.95
CA ASN A 295 -13.59 -18.92 11.85
C ASN A 295 -14.91 -19.10 11.12
N ASN A 296 -15.98 -19.41 11.87
CA ASN A 296 -17.38 -19.38 11.44
C ASN A 296 -18.26 -18.65 12.46
N THR A 297 -17.68 -17.72 13.22
CA THR A 297 -18.34 -16.93 14.27
C THR A 297 -18.80 -15.58 13.77
N ASN A 298 -18.65 -15.29 12.49
CA ASN A 298 -18.82 -13.95 11.91
C ASN A 298 -17.86 -12.92 12.55
N ASN A 299 -16.80 -13.39 13.21
CA ASN A 299 -15.79 -12.50 13.73
C ASN A 299 -14.92 -12.01 12.58
N MET A 300 -15.11 -10.77 12.22
CA MET A 300 -14.45 -10.14 11.07
C MET A 300 -13.01 -9.73 11.37
N GLY A 301 -12.49 -9.99 12.59
CA GLY A 301 -11.23 -9.48 13.09
C GLY A 301 -10.05 -9.61 12.12
N PHE A 302 -9.82 -10.80 11.57
CA PHE A 302 -8.74 -11.03 10.61
C PHE A 302 -9.23 -11.27 9.17
N SER A 303 -10.43 -11.79 8.97
CA SER A 303 -11.01 -12.03 7.64
C SER A 303 -11.47 -10.72 6.98
N ASP A 304 -11.92 -9.76 7.76
CA ASP A 304 -12.25 -8.41 7.28
C ASP A 304 -11.01 -7.69 6.77
N LEU A 305 -9.89 -7.95 7.42
CA LEU A 305 -8.57 -7.53 7.01
C LEU A 305 -8.21 -8.02 5.61
N ALA A 306 -8.48 -9.30 5.33
CA ALA A 306 -8.25 -9.88 4.02
C ALA A 306 -9.19 -9.24 2.97
N SER A 307 -10.47 -9.06 3.29
CA SER A 307 -11.43 -8.43 2.37
C SER A 307 -11.08 -6.99 2.04
N THR A 308 -10.61 -6.23 3.01
CA THR A 308 -10.17 -4.83 2.83
C THR A 308 -8.88 -4.75 2.03
N MET A 309 -7.93 -5.66 2.26
CA MET A 309 -6.70 -5.77 1.47
C MET A 309 -6.96 -6.02 -0.02
N PHE A 310 -8.03 -6.72 -0.35
CA PHE A 310 -8.39 -7.01 -1.74
C PHE A 310 -9.30 -5.94 -2.36
N SER A 311 -10.04 -5.17 -1.56
CA SER A 311 -10.93 -4.12 -2.07
C SER A 311 -10.20 -2.92 -2.68
N GLY A 312 -8.98 -2.66 -2.27
CA GLY A 312 -8.11 -1.60 -2.82
C GLY A 312 -7.52 -1.92 -4.20
N MET A 313 -7.50 -3.18 -4.63
CA MET A 313 -6.89 -3.61 -5.90
C MET A 313 -7.88 -3.70 -7.07
N GLY A 314 -9.16 -3.59 -6.82
CA GLY A 314 -10.21 -3.54 -7.85
C GLY A 314 -10.48 -2.11 -8.29
N GLY A 315 -9.71 -1.58 -9.23
CA GLY A 315 -10.02 -0.31 -9.90
C GLY A 315 -11.30 -0.43 -10.73
N GLY A 316 -12.43 -0.12 -10.16
CA GLY A 316 -13.70 -0.05 -10.85
C GLY A 316 -14.79 0.31 -9.86
N GLY A 317 -15.36 1.52 -9.97
CA GLY A 317 -16.41 2.06 -9.13
C GLY A 317 -17.65 1.18 -8.98
N GLY A 318 -17.52 0.10 -8.24
CA GLY A 318 -18.61 -0.66 -7.68
C GLY A 318 -19.02 0.01 -6.38
N ARG A 319 -20.25 0.46 -6.30
CA ARG A 319 -20.89 0.89 -5.07
C ARG A 319 -20.44 -0.01 -3.93
N ARG A 320 -19.91 0.60 -2.87
CA ARG A 320 -19.83 0.03 -1.53
C ARG A 320 -21.17 -0.61 -1.17
N GLY A 321 -21.40 -1.84 -1.57
CA GLY A 321 -22.23 -2.74 -0.83
C GLY A 321 -21.38 -3.05 0.38
N GLY A 322 -21.56 -2.30 1.45
CA GLY A 322 -21.07 -2.71 2.75
C GLY A 322 -21.62 -4.11 2.95
N PHE A 323 -20.75 -5.09 3.01
CA PHE A 323 -21.09 -6.33 3.67
C PHE A 323 -21.33 -5.93 5.13
N GLY A 324 -22.57 -5.48 5.39
CA GLY A 324 -23.03 -5.23 6.73
C GLY A 324 -22.78 -6.50 7.51
N ALA A 325 -22.00 -6.42 8.54
CA ALA A 325 -21.96 -7.43 9.58
C ALA A 325 -23.41 -7.73 9.93
N GLY A 326 -23.92 -8.89 9.51
CA GLY A 326 -25.21 -9.21 10.07
C GLY A 326 -26.17 -10.12 9.37
N SER A 327 -26.05 -10.50 8.12
CA SER A 327 -26.95 -11.51 7.59
C SER A 327 -26.21 -12.82 7.33
N GLY A 328 -26.63 -13.88 8.07
CA GLY A 328 -26.14 -15.23 7.84
C GLY A 328 -24.90 -15.64 8.63
N ILE A 329 -24.36 -16.77 8.24
CA ILE A 329 -23.20 -17.42 8.85
C ILE A 329 -22.07 -17.42 7.82
N THR A 330 -20.96 -16.82 8.17
CA THR A 330 -19.78 -16.80 7.33
C THR A 330 -18.70 -17.72 7.90
N SER A 331 -18.28 -18.70 7.11
CA SER A 331 -17.06 -19.44 7.33
C SER A 331 -15.93 -18.75 6.55
N SER A 332 -14.87 -18.39 7.22
CA SER A 332 -13.76 -17.68 6.60
C SER A 332 -12.42 -18.30 6.99
N GLY A 333 -11.48 -18.24 6.06
CA GLY A 333 -10.09 -18.64 6.26
C GLY A 333 -9.15 -17.69 5.52
N ASN A 334 -7.98 -17.45 6.11
CA ASN A 334 -6.98 -16.60 5.50
C ASN A 334 -5.57 -17.04 5.86
N ALA A 335 -4.63 -16.70 4.99
CA ALA A 335 -3.20 -16.86 5.22
C ALA A 335 -2.44 -15.70 4.59
N GLY A 336 -1.39 -15.26 5.26
CA GLY A 336 -0.55 -14.16 4.76
C GLY A 336 0.90 -14.33 5.15
N LEU A 337 1.78 -13.90 4.26
CA LEU A 337 3.22 -13.80 4.48
C LEU A 337 3.65 -12.38 4.09
N ASN A 338 4.31 -11.70 5.00
CA ASN A 338 4.98 -10.45 4.72
C ASN A 338 6.46 -10.58 5.01
N PHE A 339 7.29 -9.98 4.20
CA PHE A 339 8.72 -9.89 4.48
C PHE A 339 9.29 -8.55 4.00
N SER A 340 10.34 -8.11 4.69
CA SER A 340 11.21 -7.03 4.27
C SER A 340 12.64 -7.43 4.59
N LYS A 341 13.51 -7.43 3.59
CA LYS A 341 14.92 -7.78 3.72
C LYS A 341 15.82 -6.72 3.12
N GLU A 342 16.81 -6.33 3.87
CA GLU A 342 17.85 -5.42 3.44
C GLU A 342 19.13 -6.20 3.08
N PHE A 343 19.41 -6.35 1.75
CA PHE A 343 20.59 -7.09 1.28
C PHE A 343 21.89 -6.31 1.44
N LYS A 344 21.80 -4.99 1.32
CA LYS A 344 22.93 -4.07 1.56
C LYS A 344 22.38 -2.86 2.31
N PRO A 345 22.96 -2.50 3.46
CA PRO A 345 22.51 -1.36 4.25
C PRO A 345 22.33 -0.10 3.40
N ASP A 346 21.13 0.50 3.48
CA ASP A 346 20.73 1.71 2.77
C ASP A 346 20.82 1.67 1.23
N LYS A 347 21.08 0.48 0.63
CA LYS A 347 21.27 0.38 -0.83
C LYS A 347 20.28 -0.51 -1.53
N LEU A 348 19.94 -1.65 -0.97
CA LEU A 348 19.09 -2.63 -1.62
C LEU A 348 18.15 -3.28 -0.62
N THR A 349 16.88 -2.94 -0.75
CA THR A 349 15.80 -3.52 0.07
C THR A 349 14.78 -4.21 -0.84
N LEU A 350 14.38 -5.40 -0.45
CA LEU A 350 13.28 -6.15 -1.06
C LEU A 350 12.24 -6.42 0.02
N GLY A 351 11.03 -5.96 -0.20
CA GLY A 351 9.86 -6.29 0.61
C GLY A 351 8.76 -6.89 -0.23
N GLY A 352 7.82 -7.56 0.40
CA GLY A 352 6.67 -8.09 -0.29
C GLY A 352 5.67 -8.77 0.62
N ASN A 353 4.49 -9.01 0.05
CA ASN A 353 3.38 -9.69 0.69
C ASN A 353 2.83 -10.78 -0.21
N THR A 354 2.37 -11.85 0.40
CA THR A 354 1.51 -12.84 -0.24
C THR A 354 0.29 -13.07 0.64
N ARG A 355 -0.91 -13.09 0.04
CA ARG A 355 -2.18 -13.14 0.78
C ARG A 355 -3.12 -14.10 0.08
N TYR A 356 -3.81 -14.90 0.88
CA TYR A 356 -4.93 -15.72 0.45
C TYR A 356 -6.10 -15.53 1.42
N SER A 357 -7.31 -15.44 0.90
CA SER A 357 -8.53 -15.46 1.69
C SER A 357 -9.61 -16.27 1.03
N HIS A 358 -10.34 -16.99 1.86
CA HIS A 358 -11.54 -17.74 1.52
C HIS A 358 -12.71 -17.29 2.39
N SER A 359 -13.89 -17.15 1.81
CA SER A 359 -15.13 -16.95 2.57
C SER A 359 -16.30 -17.71 1.94
N ASP A 360 -17.17 -18.29 2.77
CA ASP A 360 -18.42 -18.94 2.40
C ASP A 360 -19.51 -18.42 3.35
N ASN A 361 -20.38 -17.56 2.83
CA ASN A 361 -21.48 -16.95 3.57
C ASN A 361 -22.80 -17.61 3.18
N ASP A 362 -23.56 -18.09 4.16
CA ASP A 362 -24.93 -18.60 4.02
C ASP A 362 -25.87 -17.67 4.80
N ALA A 363 -26.73 -16.96 4.08
CA ALA A 363 -27.66 -16.01 4.64
C ALA A 363 -29.10 -16.37 4.30
N ARG A 364 -30.00 -16.21 5.27
CA ARG A 364 -31.45 -16.36 5.09
C ARG A 364 -32.12 -15.13 5.64
N SER A 365 -33.04 -14.61 4.87
CA SER A 365 -33.83 -13.43 5.28
C SER A 365 -35.30 -13.67 5.03
N LYS A 366 -36.12 -13.12 5.92
CA LYS A 366 -37.54 -12.99 5.78
C LYS A 366 -37.91 -11.54 5.97
N SER A 367 -38.70 -11.01 5.03
CA SER A 367 -39.15 -9.62 5.05
C SER A 367 -40.63 -9.56 4.83
N ASP A 368 -41.33 -8.91 5.73
CA ASP A 368 -42.76 -8.58 5.62
C ASP A 368 -42.87 -7.05 5.60
N ARG A 369 -43.30 -6.48 4.48
CA ARG A 369 -43.43 -5.04 4.26
C ARG A 369 -44.85 -4.65 3.99
N GLN A 370 -45.34 -3.62 4.64
CA GLN A 370 -46.58 -2.95 4.29
C GLN A 370 -46.29 -1.62 3.61
N ASN A 371 -46.77 -1.44 2.41
CA ASN A 371 -46.74 -0.18 1.67
C ASN A 371 -48.05 0.55 1.93
N ILE A 372 -48.02 1.61 2.69
CA ILE A 372 -49.20 2.42 3.01
C ILE A 372 -49.35 3.48 1.94
N LEU A 373 -50.38 3.33 1.12
CA LEU A 373 -50.70 4.24 0.02
C LEU A 373 -52.03 4.97 0.31
N PRO A 374 -52.23 6.21 -0.17
CA PRO A 374 -53.47 6.94 0.00
C PRO A 374 -54.66 6.21 -0.69
N GLY A 375 -55.83 6.24 -0.05
CA GLY A 375 -57.08 5.79 -0.67
C GLY A 375 -57.25 4.28 -0.75
N ASP A 376 -57.04 3.53 0.32
CA ASP A 376 -57.21 2.07 0.45
C ASP A 376 -56.46 1.21 -0.56
N SER A 377 -55.39 1.71 -1.15
CA SER A 377 -54.54 0.99 -2.09
C SER A 377 -53.25 0.42 -1.48
N SER A 378 -53.25 0.17 -0.16
CA SER A 378 -52.11 -0.44 0.54
C SER A 378 -51.80 -1.83 -0.02
N SER A 379 -50.53 -2.19 -0.03
CA SER A 379 -50.06 -3.51 -0.42
C SER A 379 -49.12 -4.12 0.61
N TYR A 380 -49.02 -5.45 0.62
CA TYR A 380 -48.13 -6.20 1.49
C TYR A 380 -47.18 -7.01 0.61
N ASP A 381 -45.87 -6.85 0.84
CA ASP A 381 -44.82 -7.61 0.18
C ASP A 381 -44.14 -8.52 1.19
N ASN A 382 -44.38 -9.82 1.06
CA ASN A 382 -43.80 -10.85 1.90
C ASN A 382 -42.75 -11.60 1.08
N SER A 383 -41.53 -11.72 1.58
CA SER A 383 -40.44 -12.42 0.88
C SER A 383 -39.57 -13.23 1.82
N GLU A 384 -39.18 -14.39 1.32
CA GLU A 384 -38.11 -15.21 1.92
C GLU A 384 -36.98 -15.34 0.90
N ALA A 385 -35.73 -15.10 1.36
CA ALA A 385 -34.58 -15.22 0.50
C ALA A 385 -33.48 -16.02 1.17
N MET A 386 -32.80 -16.83 0.36
CA MET A 386 -31.57 -17.55 0.71
C MET A 386 -30.47 -17.07 -0.23
N SER A 387 -29.31 -16.78 0.34
CA SER A 387 -28.15 -16.35 -0.41
C SER A 387 -26.92 -17.09 0.07
N ARG A 388 -26.18 -17.65 -0.85
CA ARG A 388 -24.86 -18.21 -0.59
C ARG A 388 -23.82 -17.53 -1.45
N THR A 389 -22.82 -16.94 -0.80
CA THR A 389 -21.71 -16.28 -1.48
C THR A 389 -20.41 -16.93 -1.07
N LYS A 390 -19.66 -17.43 -2.05
CA LYS A 390 -18.30 -17.92 -1.84
C LYS A 390 -17.31 -17.00 -2.54
N SER A 391 -16.18 -16.75 -1.93
CA SER A 391 -15.09 -16.02 -2.56
C SER A 391 -13.72 -16.55 -2.16
N ASP A 392 -12.85 -16.65 -3.14
CA ASP A 392 -11.44 -16.97 -2.99
C ASP A 392 -10.62 -15.85 -3.60
N ASN A 393 -9.69 -15.29 -2.85
CA ASN A 393 -8.83 -14.22 -3.33
C ASN A 393 -7.37 -14.57 -3.02
N PHE A 394 -6.51 -14.36 -4.00
CA PHE A 394 -5.07 -14.50 -3.87
C PHE A 394 -4.41 -13.23 -4.38
N GLY A 395 -3.40 -12.75 -3.66
CA GLY A 395 -2.63 -11.59 -4.07
C GLY A 395 -1.18 -11.70 -3.66
N VAL A 396 -0.32 -11.15 -4.50
CA VAL A 396 1.11 -11.01 -4.22
C VAL A 396 1.59 -9.66 -4.72
N ASP A 397 2.37 -8.98 -3.92
CA ASP A 397 3.03 -7.73 -4.27
C ASP A 397 4.45 -7.69 -3.72
N PHE A 398 5.32 -7.01 -4.48
CA PHE A 398 6.71 -6.80 -4.10
C PHE A 398 7.09 -5.33 -4.25
N ARG A 399 8.07 -4.91 -3.45
CA ARG A 399 8.75 -3.63 -3.57
C ARG A 399 10.25 -3.86 -3.53
N LEU A 400 10.91 -3.62 -4.64
CA LEU A 400 12.37 -3.58 -4.74
C LEU A 400 12.80 -2.12 -4.74
N GLU A 401 13.60 -1.72 -3.76
CA GLU A 401 14.20 -0.39 -3.69
C GLU A 401 15.72 -0.50 -3.80
N TRP A 402 16.28 0.13 -4.82
CA TRP A 402 17.71 0.11 -5.10
C TRP A 402 18.28 1.51 -5.17
N LYS A 403 19.23 1.77 -4.28
CA LYS A 403 20.01 3.01 -4.16
C LYS A 403 21.50 2.71 -4.40
N PRO A 404 21.96 2.62 -5.66
CA PRO A 404 23.36 2.31 -5.96
C PRO A 404 24.31 3.34 -5.35
N ASP A 405 23.89 4.59 -5.28
CA ASP A 405 24.59 5.72 -4.67
C ASP A 405 23.60 6.68 -3.97
N THR A 406 24.08 7.74 -3.36
CA THR A 406 23.27 8.74 -2.63
C THR A 406 22.46 9.65 -3.55
N MET A 407 22.65 9.56 -4.86
CA MET A 407 22.01 10.42 -5.85
C MET A 407 20.99 9.67 -6.72
N THR A 408 21.01 8.33 -6.72
CA THR A 408 20.19 7.50 -7.60
C THR A 408 19.30 6.60 -6.78
N GLN A 409 18.03 6.55 -7.15
CA GLN A 409 17.04 5.63 -6.60
C GLN A 409 16.22 5.01 -7.71
N LEU A 410 16.00 3.71 -7.61
CA LEU A 410 15.10 2.95 -8.45
C LEU A 410 14.18 2.14 -7.55
N ILE A 411 12.88 2.26 -7.79
CA ILE A 411 11.87 1.48 -7.08
C ILE A 411 11.06 0.71 -8.12
N PHE A 412 10.91 -0.59 -7.92
CA PHE A 412 10.09 -1.47 -8.75
C PHE A 412 9.01 -2.13 -7.90
N ARG A 413 7.74 -1.98 -8.31
CA ARG A 413 6.56 -2.50 -7.60
C ARG A 413 5.69 -3.32 -8.54
N PRO A 414 5.91 -4.62 -8.67
CA PRO A 414 4.97 -5.52 -9.33
C PRO A 414 3.90 -5.98 -8.34
N SER A 415 2.68 -6.18 -8.84
CA SER A 415 1.58 -6.79 -8.10
C SER A 415 0.74 -7.68 -8.99
N PHE A 416 0.27 -8.78 -8.43
CA PHE A 416 -0.65 -9.72 -9.07
C PHE A 416 -1.77 -10.06 -8.10
N SER A 417 -2.99 -10.10 -8.60
CA SER A 417 -4.13 -10.63 -7.84
C SER A 417 -5.01 -11.50 -8.71
N PHE A 418 -5.58 -12.51 -8.08
CA PHE A 418 -6.59 -13.40 -8.64
C PHE A 418 -7.79 -13.44 -7.70
N SER A 419 -9.00 -13.45 -8.26
CA SER A 419 -10.24 -13.58 -7.51
C SER A 419 -11.17 -14.57 -8.20
N HIS A 420 -11.82 -15.40 -7.39
CA HIS A 420 -12.92 -16.26 -7.78
C HIS A 420 -14.10 -15.99 -6.85
N SER A 421 -15.28 -15.83 -7.40
CA SER A 421 -16.50 -15.65 -6.59
C SER A 421 -17.69 -16.38 -7.20
N MET A 422 -18.52 -16.94 -6.33
CA MET A 422 -19.76 -17.61 -6.66
C MET A 422 -20.87 -17.03 -5.80
N ASN A 423 -21.97 -16.65 -6.43
CA ASN A 423 -23.18 -16.19 -5.76
C ASN A 423 -24.35 -17.06 -6.21
N ASP A 424 -25.08 -17.57 -5.25
CA ASP A 424 -26.32 -18.35 -5.47
C ASP A 424 -27.41 -17.76 -4.59
N ASN A 425 -28.42 -17.16 -5.23
CA ASN A 425 -29.49 -16.46 -4.55
C ASN A 425 -30.84 -17.05 -4.99
N PHE A 426 -31.62 -17.43 -4.03
CA PHE A 426 -33.03 -17.83 -4.22
C PHE A 426 -33.93 -16.87 -3.45
N SER A 427 -35.03 -16.46 -4.06
CA SER A 427 -36.05 -15.63 -3.42
C SER A 427 -37.45 -16.09 -3.81
N ASP A 428 -38.32 -16.18 -2.83
CA ASP A 428 -39.75 -16.43 -2.99
C ASP A 428 -40.48 -15.22 -2.40
N ALA A 429 -41.21 -14.49 -3.25
CA ALA A 429 -41.91 -13.26 -2.89
C ALA A 429 -43.38 -13.32 -3.27
N THR A 430 -44.25 -12.81 -2.42
CA THR A 430 -45.70 -12.71 -2.63
C THR A 430 -46.15 -11.28 -2.34
N THR A 431 -46.81 -10.66 -3.30
CA THR A 431 -47.48 -9.37 -3.14
C THR A 431 -48.95 -9.57 -2.93
N LEU A 432 -49.50 -9.01 -1.87
CA LEU A 432 -50.91 -9.00 -1.52
C LEU A 432 -51.45 -7.57 -1.63
N ASP A 433 -52.75 -7.44 -1.96
CA ASP A 433 -53.46 -6.16 -1.92
C ASP A 433 -53.92 -5.79 -0.49
N ASN A 434 -54.75 -4.75 -0.37
CA ASN A 434 -55.27 -4.29 0.91
C ASN A 434 -56.25 -5.27 1.57
N GLU A 435 -56.92 -6.13 0.77
CA GLU A 435 -57.80 -7.19 1.24
C GLU A 435 -57.02 -8.47 1.59
N ARG A 436 -55.70 -8.46 1.37
CA ARG A 436 -54.76 -9.57 1.49
C ARG A 436 -54.94 -10.68 0.47
N ASP A 437 -55.59 -10.36 -0.66
CA ASP A 437 -55.60 -11.26 -1.78
C ASP A 437 -54.29 -11.22 -2.55
N THR A 438 -53.87 -12.37 -3.07
CA THR A 438 -52.61 -12.49 -3.79
C THR A 438 -52.68 -11.79 -5.14
N VAL A 439 -51.87 -10.76 -5.32
CA VAL A 439 -51.71 -10.03 -6.58
C VAL A 439 -50.75 -10.76 -7.52
N ASN A 440 -49.58 -11.12 -6.99
CA ASN A 440 -48.58 -11.89 -7.71
C ASN A 440 -47.68 -12.69 -6.76
N THR A 441 -47.04 -13.70 -7.32
CA THR A 441 -45.94 -14.41 -6.71
C THR A 441 -44.72 -14.36 -7.64
N ASN A 442 -43.55 -14.27 -7.09
CA ASN A 442 -42.29 -14.28 -7.85
C ASN A 442 -41.29 -15.23 -7.19
N LYS A 443 -40.93 -16.30 -7.88
CA LYS A 443 -39.82 -17.19 -7.48
C LYS A 443 -38.64 -16.93 -8.38
N SER A 444 -37.56 -16.44 -7.78
CA SER A 444 -36.35 -16.14 -8.53
C SER A 444 -35.14 -16.95 -8.03
N SER A 445 -34.33 -17.38 -8.96
CA SER A 445 -33.06 -18.04 -8.72
C SER A 445 -31.98 -17.38 -9.58
N ASN A 446 -30.96 -16.85 -8.93
CA ASN A 446 -29.86 -16.17 -9.59
C ASN A 446 -28.57 -16.85 -9.18
N TYR A 447 -27.86 -17.43 -10.11
CA TYR A 447 -26.52 -17.97 -9.94
C TYR A 447 -25.53 -17.15 -10.74
N SER A 448 -24.36 -16.87 -10.17
CA SER A 448 -23.24 -16.28 -10.91
C SER A 448 -21.91 -16.80 -10.38
N GLU A 449 -21.01 -17.08 -11.30
CA GLU A 449 -19.63 -17.46 -11.03
C GLU A 449 -18.69 -16.52 -11.79
N SER A 450 -17.76 -15.91 -11.09
CA SER A 450 -16.85 -14.92 -11.66
C SER A 450 -15.42 -15.28 -11.34
N ASN A 451 -14.53 -15.12 -12.33
CA ASN A 451 -13.10 -15.28 -12.19
C ASN A 451 -12.40 -14.06 -12.77
N GLY A 452 -11.34 -13.62 -12.13
CA GLY A 452 -10.60 -12.47 -12.63
C GLY A 452 -9.17 -12.42 -12.12
N TYR A 453 -8.30 -11.77 -12.91
CA TYR A 453 -6.95 -11.43 -12.46
C TYR A 453 -6.60 -9.98 -12.79
N ASN A 454 -5.70 -9.43 -11.98
CA ASN A 454 -5.07 -8.13 -12.22
C ASN A 454 -3.56 -8.28 -12.08
N LEU A 455 -2.84 -7.78 -13.07
CA LEU A 455 -1.40 -7.65 -13.07
C LEU A 455 -1.04 -6.18 -13.21
N ASN A 456 -0.28 -5.63 -12.24
CA ASN A 456 0.20 -4.26 -12.32
C ASN A 456 1.70 -4.23 -12.04
N ALA A 457 2.39 -3.26 -12.63
CA ALA A 457 3.78 -3.00 -12.32
C ALA A 457 4.08 -1.51 -12.44
N SER A 458 4.93 -0.99 -11.56
CA SER A 458 5.50 0.36 -11.70
C SER A 458 6.99 0.35 -11.48
N ILE A 459 7.69 1.19 -12.23
CA ILE A 459 9.11 1.47 -12.10
C ILE A 459 9.24 2.98 -11.90
N ASP A 460 9.79 3.39 -10.76
CA ASP A 460 10.14 4.77 -10.46
C ASP A 460 11.65 4.89 -10.45
N PHE A 461 12.16 5.75 -11.30
CA PHE A 461 13.57 6.08 -11.36
C PHE A 461 13.76 7.56 -11.05
N SER A 462 14.72 7.89 -10.17
CA SER A 462 15.12 9.27 -9.96
C SER A 462 16.61 9.40 -9.72
N ARG A 463 17.19 10.50 -10.24
CA ARG A 463 18.61 10.80 -10.11
C ARG A 463 18.84 12.28 -9.88
N LYS A 464 19.55 12.59 -8.80
CA LYS A 464 20.11 13.91 -8.56
C LYS A 464 21.34 14.08 -9.44
N LEU A 465 21.31 15.03 -10.37
CA LEU A 465 22.38 15.27 -11.34
C LEU A 465 23.47 16.19 -10.77
N ASN A 466 23.16 16.94 -9.71
CA ASN A 466 24.11 17.75 -8.98
C ASN A 466 23.66 17.98 -7.52
N ASN A 467 24.55 18.57 -6.72
CA ASN A 467 24.26 18.93 -5.32
C ASN A 467 23.46 20.24 -5.16
N LYS A 468 23.10 20.90 -6.28
CA LYS A 468 22.35 22.18 -6.27
C LYS A 468 20.84 21.99 -6.44
N GLY A 469 20.36 20.74 -6.62
CA GLY A 469 18.96 20.42 -6.75
C GLY A 469 18.47 20.16 -8.18
N ARG A 470 19.38 19.90 -9.15
CA ARG A 470 18.98 19.37 -10.46
C ARG A 470 18.63 17.89 -10.32
N VAL A 471 17.40 17.54 -10.69
CA VAL A 471 16.89 16.17 -10.58
C VAL A 471 16.20 15.77 -11.88
N PHE A 472 16.50 14.57 -12.35
CA PHE A 472 15.72 13.87 -13.37
C PHE A 472 14.96 12.72 -12.72
N SER A 473 13.68 12.58 -13.08
CA SER A 473 12.88 11.45 -12.64
C SER A 473 11.95 10.95 -13.73
N ALA A 474 11.66 9.67 -13.70
CA ALA A 474 10.78 9.00 -14.63
C ALA A 474 10.00 7.91 -13.92
N THR A 475 8.71 7.83 -14.20
CA THR A 475 7.82 6.74 -13.76
C THR A 475 7.24 6.06 -14.97
N LEU A 476 7.31 4.74 -15.02
CA LEU A 476 6.59 3.91 -15.97
C LEU A 476 5.71 2.96 -15.18
N SER A 477 4.42 3.00 -15.41
CA SER A 477 3.47 2.07 -14.81
C SER A 477 2.56 1.48 -15.86
N GLY A 478 2.10 0.24 -15.63
CA GLY A 478 1.17 -0.42 -16.51
C GLY A 478 0.42 -1.54 -15.79
N GLY A 479 -0.76 -1.87 -16.31
CA GLY A 479 -1.58 -2.92 -15.76
C GLY A 479 -2.42 -3.60 -16.84
N ASN A 480 -2.72 -4.86 -16.56
CA ASN A 480 -3.63 -5.68 -17.34
C ASN A 480 -4.61 -6.38 -16.40
N SER A 481 -5.89 -6.35 -16.74
CA SER A 481 -6.94 -7.07 -16.04
C SER A 481 -7.77 -7.85 -17.02
N ASP A 482 -8.18 -9.04 -16.63
CA ASP A 482 -9.13 -9.87 -17.37
C ASP A 482 -10.06 -10.53 -16.36
N SER A 483 -11.35 -10.44 -16.61
CA SER A 483 -12.35 -11.11 -15.79
C SER A 483 -13.50 -11.60 -16.64
N TYR A 484 -14.04 -12.74 -16.28
CA TYR A 484 -15.26 -13.25 -16.85
C TYR A 484 -16.23 -13.70 -15.77
N SER A 485 -17.50 -13.60 -16.07
CA SER A 485 -18.59 -14.08 -15.21
C SER A 485 -19.62 -14.81 -16.05
N ASP A 486 -19.96 -16.01 -15.61
CA ASP A 486 -21.10 -16.78 -16.12
C ASP A 486 -22.25 -16.67 -15.11
N GLY A 487 -23.46 -16.41 -15.59
CA GLY A 487 -24.63 -16.23 -14.75
C GLY A 487 -25.85 -16.95 -15.31
N MET A 488 -26.72 -17.41 -14.42
CA MET A 488 -28.05 -17.93 -14.72
C MET A 488 -29.07 -17.11 -13.94
N ASN A 489 -30.11 -16.65 -14.61
CA ASN A 489 -31.20 -15.90 -14.00
C ASN A 489 -32.52 -16.54 -14.39
N ARG A 490 -33.22 -17.04 -13.41
CA ARG A 490 -34.57 -17.57 -13.58
C ARG A 490 -35.52 -16.84 -12.65
N SER A 491 -36.65 -16.40 -13.19
CA SER A 491 -37.72 -15.75 -12.44
C SER A 491 -39.07 -16.22 -12.99
N ASP A 492 -39.85 -16.85 -12.15
CA ASP A 492 -41.20 -17.31 -12.43
C ASP A 492 -42.20 -16.38 -11.73
N ILE A 493 -42.87 -15.53 -12.51
CA ILE A 493 -43.85 -14.54 -11.99
C ILE A 493 -45.24 -15.00 -12.39
N VAL A 494 -46.12 -15.19 -11.41
CA VAL A 494 -47.51 -15.53 -11.59
C VAL A 494 -48.39 -14.39 -11.11
N TYR A 495 -49.25 -13.88 -11.99
CA TYR A 495 -50.24 -12.83 -11.68
C TYR A 495 -51.61 -13.45 -11.52
N PHE A 496 -52.35 -13.12 -10.46
CA PHE A 496 -53.64 -13.74 -10.11
C PHE A 496 -54.85 -12.94 -10.62
N ASN A 497 -54.71 -11.62 -10.73
CA ASN A 497 -55.84 -10.73 -11.11
C ASN A 497 -55.72 -10.19 -12.53
N GLN A 498 -55.09 -10.92 -13.45
CA GLN A 498 -54.87 -10.49 -14.84
C GLN A 498 -55.56 -11.41 -15.83
N THR A 499 -55.85 -10.89 -17.02
CA THR A 499 -56.39 -11.69 -18.15
C THR A 499 -55.40 -12.79 -18.57
N ASP A 500 -55.90 -13.90 -19.14
CA ASP A 500 -55.13 -15.13 -19.40
C ASP A 500 -53.77 -14.96 -20.11
N ALA A 501 -53.62 -13.92 -20.91
CA ALA A 501 -52.37 -13.65 -21.66
C ALA A 501 -51.22 -13.11 -20.79
N LEU A 502 -51.50 -12.65 -19.58
CA LEU A 502 -50.49 -12.03 -18.68
C LEU A 502 -50.29 -12.77 -17.36
N LYS A 503 -50.90 -13.95 -17.21
CA LYS A 503 -50.88 -14.70 -15.93
C LYS A 503 -49.52 -15.21 -15.52
N ASN A 504 -48.63 -15.53 -16.47
CA ASN A 504 -47.33 -16.09 -16.19
C ASN A 504 -46.26 -15.40 -17.03
N SER A 505 -45.23 -14.93 -16.38
CA SER A 505 -44.02 -14.43 -17.04
C SER A 505 -42.83 -15.25 -16.54
N ILE A 506 -42.18 -15.95 -17.44
CA ILE A 506 -40.98 -16.73 -17.13
C ILE A 506 -39.79 -16.04 -17.80
N ILE A 507 -38.85 -15.66 -17.00
CA ILE A 507 -37.50 -15.23 -17.43
C ILE A 507 -36.59 -16.41 -17.13
N ASP A 508 -35.90 -16.93 -18.13
CA ASP A 508 -34.92 -18.01 -17.97
C ASP A 508 -33.77 -17.74 -18.94
N GLN A 509 -32.69 -17.18 -18.38
CA GLN A 509 -31.61 -16.62 -19.16
C GLN A 509 -30.26 -17.08 -18.62
N ARG A 510 -29.31 -17.28 -19.51
CA ARG A 510 -27.89 -17.42 -19.20
C ARG A 510 -27.15 -16.21 -19.72
N SER A 511 -26.27 -15.66 -18.87
CA SER A 511 -25.44 -14.51 -19.22
C SER A 511 -23.98 -14.83 -19.11
N ARG A 512 -23.19 -14.28 -20.03
CA ARG A 512 -21.74 -14.25 -19.95
C ARG A 512 -21.25 -12.81 -20.06
N TYR A 513 -20.41 -12.44 -19.14
CA TYR A 513 -19.79 -11.13 -19.10
C TYR A 513 -18.27 -11.27 -19.11
N ASP A 514 -17.62 -10.74 -20.16
CA ASP A 514 -16.17 -10.69 -20.31
C ASP A 514 -15.73 -9.22 -20.19
N ASN A 515 -14.75 -8.92 -19.34
CA ASN A 515 -14.23 -7.58 -19.14
C ASN A 515 -12.71 -7.60 -19.16
N LYS A 516 -12.11 -6.80 -20.06
CA LYS A 516 -10.67 -6.68 -20.24
C LYS A 516 -10.23 -5.24 -20.09
N GLY A 517 -9.22 -5.03 -19.28
CA GLY A 517 -8.63 -3.73 -19.05
C GLY A 517 -7.14 -3.73 -19.33
N PHE A 518 -6.67 -2.69 -19.99
CA PHE A 518 -5.26 -2.41 -20.16
C PHE A 518 -5.00 -0.93 -19.90
N ASN A 519 -3.98 -0.64 -19.11
CA ASN A 519 -3.57 0.74 -18.87
C ASN A 519 -2.05 0.85 -18.87
N TYR A 520 -1.55 2.02 -19.26
CA TYR A 520 -0.17 2.42 -18.99
C TYR A 520 -0.10 3.91 -18.72
N ARG A 521 0.91 4.31 -17.98
CA ARG A 521 1.30 5.70 -17.76
C ARG A 521 2.81 5.81 -17.82
N ALA A 522 3.30 6.76 -18.59
CA ALA A 522 4.68 7.20 -18.57
C ALA A 522 4.71 8.67 -18.10
N TYR A 523 5.60 8.96 -17.17
CA TYR A 523 5.80 10.28 -16.60
C TYR A 523 7.28 10.59 -16.56
N VAL A 524 7.66 11.79 -16.95
CA VAL A 524 9.02 12.30 -16.82
C VAL A 524 9.00 13.68 -16.17
N SER A 525 10.00 13.97 -15.36
CA SER A 525 10.16 15.25 -14.69
C SER A 525 11.62 15.66 -14.71
N TRP A 526 11.84 16.93 -15.01
CA TRP A 526 13.13 17.61 -14.92
C TRP A 526 13.01 18.80 -14.00
N VAL A 527 13.85 18.82 -12.98
CA VAL A 527 13.97 19.94 -12.04
C VAL A 527 15.31 20.65 -12.27
N GLU A 528 15.26 21.94 -12.56
CA GLU A 528 16.42 22.80 -12.77
C GLU A 528 16.49 23.86 -11.67
N PRO A 529 17.57 23.95 -10.90
CA PRO A 529 17.80 25.03 -9.97
C PRO A 529 18.21 26.32 -10.73
N ILE A 530 17.50 27.41 -10.50
CA ILE A 530 17.78 28.73 -11.06
C ILE A 530 18.08 29.73 -9.95
N GLY A 531 19.36 29.82 -9.57
CA GLY A 531 19.80 30.72 -8.49
C GLY A 531 19.53 30.17 -7.09
N HIS A 532 19.44 31.04 -6.09
CA HIS A 532 19.35 30.65 -4.68
C HIS A 532 17.90 30.29 -4.32
N ASN A 533 17.62 29.04 -4.00
CA ASN A 533 16.32 28.53 -3.55
C ASN A 533 15.15 28.72 -4.56
N ASN A 534 15.46 28.85 -5.84
CA ASN A 534 14.47 28.91 -6.91
C ASN A 534 14.68 27.72 -7.85
N PHE A 535 13.57 27.17 -8.35
CA PHE A 535 13.58 25.98 -9.20
C PHE A 535 12.54 26.11 -10.31
N ILE A 536 12.86 25.58 -11.47
CA ILE A 536 11.90 25.33 -12.53
C ILE A 536 11.74 23.82 -12.63
N GLN A 537 10.51 23.36 -12.72
CA GLN A 537 10.17 21.97 -13.01
C GLN A 537 9.39 21.90 -14.32
N ALA A 538 9.85 21.08 -15.22
CA ALA A 538 9.14 20.67 -16.43
C ALA A 538 8.72 19.22 -16.29
N THR A 539 7.44 18.93 -16.52
CA THR A 539 6.93 17.55 -16.48
C THR A 539 6.16 17.22 -17.74
N TYR A 540 6.21 15.98 -18.15
CA TYR A 540 5.36 15.44 -19.18
C TYR A 540 4.87 14.06 -18.76
N SER A 541 3.58 13.81 -18.93
CA SER A 541 3.00 12.48 -18.76
C SER A 541 2.06 12.14 -19.90
N ILE A 542 2.06 10.87 -20.23
CA ILE A 542 1.09 10.25 -21.14
C ILE A 542 0.51 9.02 -20.47
N SER A 543 -0.80 8.87 -20.52
CA SER A 543 -1.49 7.68 -20.04
C SER A 543 -2.52 7.23 -21.04
N GLN A 544 -2.70 5.93 -21.15
CA GLN A 544 -3.77 5.31 -21.90
C GLN A 544 -4.49 4.30 -21.02
N ARG A 545 -5.82 4.34 -21.07
CA ARG A 545 -6.68 3.31 -20.49
C ARG A 545 -7.59 2.78 -21.56
N LYS A 546 -7.53 1.47 -21.79
CA LYS A 546 -8.38 0.75 -22.70
C LYS A 546 -9.22 -0.25 -21.90
N GLN A 547 -10.51 -0.26 -22.12
CA GLN A 547 -11.44 -1.18 -21.47
C GLN A 547 -12.39 -1.75 -22.52
N GLU A 548 -12.50 -3.05 -22.54
CA GLU A 548 -13.41 -3.80 -23.38
C GLU A 548 -14.33 -4.61 -22.47
N ALA A 549 -15.64 -4.48 -22.66
CA ALA A 549 -16.62 -5.27 -21.94
C ALA A 549 -17.65 -5.82 -22.92
N LEU A 550 -17.90 -7.10 -22.79
CA LEU A 550 -18.85 -7.85 -23.60
C LEU A 550 -19.80 -8.58 -22.66
N LYS A 551 -21.07 -8.24 -22.72
CA LYS A 551 -22.15 -8.94 -22.06
C LYS A 551 -23.03 -9.60 -23.10
N ASN A 552 -23.12 -10.91 -23.06
CA ASN A 552 -24.07 -11.71 -23.86
C ASN A 552 -25.10 -12.32 -22.92
N VAL A 553 -26.37 -12.20 -23.31
CA VAL A 553 -27.50 -12.83 -22.63
C VAL A 553 -28.20 -13.76 -23.63
N TYR A 554 -28.46 -14.98 -23.21
CA TYR A 554 -29.04 -16.00 -24.04
C TYR A 554 -30.34 -16.52 -23.42
N ASN A 555 -31.37 -16.59 -24.21
CA ASN A 555 -32.61 -17.30 -23.91
C ASN A 555 -32.51 -18.76 -24.38
N GLN A 556 -33.35 -19.63 -23.85
CA GLN A 556 -33.48 -21.00 -24.31
C GLN A 556 -34.12 -21.07 -25.70
N ASP A 557 -33.68 -22.01 -26.52
CA ASP A 557 -34.38 -22.44 -27.73
C ASP A 557 -35.47 -23.48 -27.41
N ALA A 558 -36.10 -24.03 -28.48
CA ALA A 558 -37.14 -25.04 -28.35
C ALA A 558 -36.65 -26.36 -27.70
N ASP A 559 -35.35 -26.62 -27.75
CA ASP A 559 -34.69 -27.82 -27.18
C ASP A 559 -34.20 -27.58 -25.75
N GLY A 560 -34.43 -26.38 -25.18
CA GLY A 560 -34.00 -25.99 -23.85
C GLY A 560 -32.50 -25.61 -23.76
N ILE A 561 -31.85 -25.31 -24.90
CA ILE A 561 -30.44 -24.92 -24.95
C ILE A 561 -30.36 -23.38 -24.98
N TYR A 562 -29.49 -22.79 -24.14
CA TYR A 562 -29.25 -21.34 -24.11
C TYR A 562 -28.38 -20.91 -25.28
N ASN A 563 -28.96 -20.73 -26.47
CA ASN A 563 -28.26 -20.35 -27.69
C ASN A 563 -28.92 -19.17 -28.44
N VAL A 564 -30.10 -18.72 -28.00
CA VAL A 564 -30.82 -17.59 -28.61
C VAL A 564 -30.34 -16.29 -27.96
N LEU A 565 -29.51 -15.51 -28.69
CA LEU A 565 -29.02 -14.25 -28.18
C LEU A 565 -30.14 -13.24 -27.96
N ASP A 566 -30.25 -12.75 -26.72
CA ASP A 566 -31.14 -11.64 -26.38
C ASP A 566 -30.40 -10.31 -26.63
N SER A 567 -30.74 -9.69 -27.77
CA SER A 567 -30.08 -8.44 -28.19
C SER A 567 -30.46 -7.22 -27.32
N ALA A 568 -31.60 -7.29 -26.61
CA ALA A 568 -32.05 -6.20 -25.76
C ALA A 568 -31.20 -6.09 -24.45
N TYR A 569 -30.71 -7.24 -23.96
CA TYR A 569 -29.91 -7.32 -22.74
C TYR A 569 -28.44 -7.60 -23.00
N SER A 570 -28.06 -7.82 -24.27
CA SER A 570 -26.68 -7.99 -24.69
C SER A 570 -26.05 -6.64 -25.10
N GLN A 571 -24.80 -6.42 -24.70
CA GLN A 571 -24.11 -5.18 -25.05
C GLN A 571 -22.61 -5.42 -25.15
N SER A 572 -21.96 -4.67 -26.02
CA SER A 572 -20.50 -4.64 -26.14
C SER A 572 -20.04 -3.19 -26.19
N TYR A 573 -19.09 -2.87 -25.37
CA TYR A 573 -18.46 -1.55 -25.45
C TYR A 573 -16.94 -1.65 -25.37
N ARG A 574 -16.30 -0.74 -26.08
CA ARG A 574 -14.87 -0.56 -26.07
C ARG A 574 -14.58 0.91 -25.83
N ASN A 575 -13.92 1.20 -24.72
CA ASN A 575 -13.52 2.54 -24.36
C ASN A 575 -12.01 2.66 -24.47
N ASN A 576 -11.54 3.72 -25.11
CA ASN A 576 -10.13 4.08 -25.16
C ASN A 576 -9.99 5.54 -24.75
N PHE A 577 -9.22 5.78 -23.70
CA PHE A 577 -8.97 7.10 -23.17
C PHE A 577 -7.47 7.35 -23.14
N ILE A 578 -7.02 8.38 -23.82
CA ILE A 578 -5.63 8.83 -23.84
C ILE A 578 -5.60 10.22 -23.21
N SER A 579 -4.77 10.39 -22.20
CA SER A 579 -4.54 11.70 -21.56
C SER A 579 -3.07 12.02 -21.58
N GLN A 580 -2.78 13.25 -21.94
CA GLN A 580 -1.42 13.79 -21.87
C GLN A 580 -1.44 15.01 -20.95
N ARG A 581 -0.35 15.24 -20.25
CA ARG A 581 -0.17 16.45 -19.45
C ARG A 581 1.25 16.97 -19.62
N ALA A 582 1.37 18.20 -20.01
CA ALA A 582 2.62 18.94 -19.98
C ALA A 582 2.52 20.05 -18.94
N SER A 583 3.48 20.13 -18.03
CA SER A 583 3.49 21.16 -16.98
C SER A 583 4.81 21.88 -16.94
N LEU A 584 4.75 23.17 -16.68
CA LEU A 584 5.92 24.00 -16.36
C LEU A 584 5.61 24.77 -15.07
N SER A 585 6.40 24.55 -14.03
CA SER A 585 6.21 25.13 -12.70
C SER A 585 7.47 25.84 -12.23
N PHE A 586 7.27 27.00 -11.61
CA PHE A 586 8.30 27.74 -10.89
C PHE A 586 8.03 27.63 -9.39
N LYS A 587 9.04 27.24 -8.61
CA LYS A 587 9.00 27.14 -7.16
C LYS A 587 10.08 28.00 -6.53
N SER A 588 9.70 28.78 -5.52
CA SER A 588 10.62 29.54 -4.68
C SER A 588 10.47 29.11 -3.23
N GLN A 589 11.59 28.71 -2.62
CA GLN A 589 11.64 28.28 -1.21
C GLN A 589 12.35 29.35 -0.38
N ARG A 590 11.63 29.94 0.57
CA ARG A 590 12.16 30.94 1.49
C ARG A 590 11.97 30.50 2.94
N ALA A 591 12.73 31.07 3.85
CA ALA A 591 12.67 30.69 5.27
C ALA A 591 11.27 30.87 5.91
N LYS A 592 10.49 31.84 5.42
CA LYS A 592 9.17 32.18 5.97
C LYS A 592 7.99 31.79 5.09
N PHE A 593 8.21 31.53 3.80
CA PHE A 593 7.15 31.18 2.84
C PHE A 593 7.71 30.42 1.64
N ASN A 594 6.91 29.51 1.13
CA ASN A 594 7.15 28.79 -0.12
C ASN A 594 5.99 29.08 -1.07
N TYR A 595 6.28 29.26 -2.34
CA TYR A 595 5.22 29.35 -3.36
C TYR A 595 5.61 28.59 -4.62
N THR A 596 4.60 28.05 -5.28
CA THR A 596 4.73 27.39 -6.58
C THR A 596 3.70 27.99 -7.52
N ILE A 597 4.13 28.38 -8.70
CA ILE A 597 3.26 28.85 -9.78
C ILE A 597 3.52 27.97 -10.98
N GLY A 598 2.46 27.45 -11.59
CA GLY A 598 2.60 26.52 -12.72
C GLY A 598 1.53 26.72 -13.76
N LEU A 599 1.86 26.27 -14.96
CA LEU A 599 0.97 26.18 -16.11
C LEU A 599 0.89 24.71 -16.52
N ASN A 600 -0.34 24.24 -16.78
CA ASN A 600 -0.61 22.90 -17.25
C ASN A 600 -1.32 22.93 -18.59
N LEU A 601 -0.95 22.03 -19.48
CA LEU A 601 -1.63 21.74 -20.72
C LEU A 601 -2.06 20.27 -20.69
N ASP A 602 -3.37 20.01 -20.74
CA ASP A 602 -3.98 18.70 -20.51
C ASP A 602 -4.80 18.24 -21.73
N PRO A 603 -4.20 17.93 -22.89
CA PRO A 603 -4.95 17.37 -23.99
C PRO A 603 -5.39 15.93 -23.66
N SER A 604 -6.65 15.64 -23.98
CA SER A 604 -7.20 14.29 -23.81
C SER A 604 -8.00 13.88 -25.04
N TYR A 605 -7.97 12.60 -25.33
CA TYR A 605 -8.76 11.97 -26.38
C TYR A 605 -9.52 10.80 -25.80
N SER A 606 -10.82 10.74 -26.07
CA SER A 606 -11.64 9.59 -25.68
C SER A 606 -12.41 9.07 -26.90
N SER A 607 -12.46 7.75 -27.02
CA SER A 607 -13.26 7.04 -28.00
C SER A 607 -14.05 5.96 -27.28
N SER A 608 -15.36 5.92 -27.54
CA SER A 608 -16.25 4.90 -27.03
C SER A 608 -17.03 4.30 -28.18
N GLU A 609 -16.89 3.01 -28.36
CA GLU A 609 -17.65 2.23 -29.32
C GLU A 609 -18.65 1.37 -28.56
N ASN A 610 -19.92 1.45 -28.92
CA ASN A 610 -20.97 0.58 -28.40
C ASN A 610 -21.59 -0.19 -29.56
N SER A 611 -21.57 -1.50 -29.48
CA SER A 611 -22.17 -2.39 -30.49
C SER A 611 -22.90 -3.54 -29.82
N LEU A 612 -23.92 -4.07 -30.50
CA LEU A 612 -24.58 -5.28 -30.04
C LEU A 612 -23.63 -6.48 -30.16
N ALA A 613 -23.65 -7.33 -29.15
CA ALA A 613 -22.86 -8.54 -29.15
C ALA A 613 -23.39 -9.54 -30.19
N THR A 614 -22.52 -10.10 -31.03
CA THR A 614 -22.90 -11.03 -32.11
C THR A 614 -22.21 -12.39 -31.97
N ARG A 615 -21.58 -12.70 -30.83
CA ARG A 615 -20.83 -13.96 -30.66
C ARG A 615 -21.74 -15.08 -30.15
N PRO A 616 -21.76 -16.24 -30.80
CA PRO A 616 -22.45 -17.42 -30.27
C PRO A 616 -21.78 -17.90 -28.98
N TYR A 617 -22.58 -18.55 -28.13
CA TYR A 617 -22.08 -19.16 -26.90
C TYR A 617 -21.07 -20.26 -27.23
N PRO A 618 -19.88 -20.27 -26.67
CA PRO A 618 -18.96 -21.40 -26.84
C PRO A 618 -19.52 -22.62 -26.13
N ARG A 619 -19.67 -23.71 -26.90
CA ARG A 619 -20.13 -25.03 -26.41
C ARG A 619 -19.13 -25.67 -25.47
#